data_479f13b54948c1e6a05f467d5351fc51
#
_entry.id   479f13b54948c1e6a05f467d5351fc51
#
_cell.length_a   1.000
_cell.length_b   1.000
_cell.length_c   1.000
_cell.angle_alpha   90.00
_cell.angle_beta   90.00
_cell.angle_gamma   90.00
#
_symmetry.space_group_name_H-M   'P 1'
#
loop_
_entity.id
_entity.type
_entity.pdbx_description
1 polymer ?
#
loop_
_entity_poly.entity_id
_entity_poly.type
_entity_poly.pdbx_seq_one_letter_code
_entity_poly.pdbx_strand_id
1 'polypeptide(L)'
;MVCFPKAISLVCDPTMLLTKEQWLKQLNVSDSSKYFIVYVLDYTYNPYPQIFEIIKNCHHRYGGKIIVLNGKIDQYMKKNGATVVNTASPVDFIRYFANASFVVTSSFHGTIFSLNFKVPFISVVDDRIGRDSRVTDLLDLLGAERFKQIYSAPVDDNKDLSYTSEISDKIERFRNESLKFLEKALHNATI
;
A
#
# COMPACT_ATOMS: atom_id res chain seq x y z
N MET A 1 -35.09 17.41 -5.65
CA MET A 1 -34.65 17.17 -4.27
C MET A 1 -34.10 15.74 -4.21
N VAL A 2 -32.78 15.58 -4.23
CA VAL A 2 -32.15 14.24 -4.20
C VAL A 2 -32.22 13.77 -2.75
N CYS A 3 -33.02 12.74 -2.48
CA CYS A 3 -33.14 12.15 -1.16
C CYS A 3 -31.91 11.22 -0.97
N PHE A 4 -30.89 11.68 -0.27
CA PHE A 4 -29.78 10.81 0.11
C PHE A 4 -30.27 9.74 1.09
N PRO A 5 -29.82 8.47 0.96
CA PRO A 5 -30.18 7.43 1.90
C PRO A 5 -29.75 7.82 3.32
N LYS A 6 -30.58 7.50 4.31
CA LYS A 6 -30.44 7.91 5.71
C LYS A 6 -29.19 7.41 6.45
N ALA A 7 -28.37 6.56 5.83
CA ALA A 7 -27.13 6.06 6.42
C ALA A 7 -26.04 5.95 5.35
N ILE A 8 -24.92 6.60 5.61
CA ILE A 8 -23.67 6.45 4.85
C ILE A 8 -22.82 5.45 5.62
N SER A 9 -22.32 4.41 4.93
CA SER A 9 -21.41 3.42 5.50
C SER A 9 -20.02 3.59 4.91
N LEU A 10 -19.01 3.59 5.78
CA LEU A 10 -17.62 3.50 5.34
C LEU A 10 -17.35 2.05 4.97
N VAL A 11 -16.83 1.83 3.77
CA VAL A 11 -16.43 0.52 3.25
C VAL A 11 -14.99 0.56 2.75
N CYS A 12 -14.33 -0.59 2.70
CA CYS A 12 -12.97 -0.66 2.19
C CYS A 12 -12.93 -0.47 0.66
N ASP A 13 -11.76 -0.09 0.16
CA ASP A 13 -11.51 -0.07 -1.28
C ASP A 13 -11.77 -1.48 -1.87
N PRO A 14 -12.38 -1.60 -3.07
CA PRO A 14 -12.68 -2.91 -3.68
C PRO A 14 -11.48 -3.85 -3.78
N THR A 15 -10.25 -3.33 -3.88
CA THR A 15 -9.04 -4.14 -3.93
C THR A 15 -8.73 -4.87 -2.62
N MET A 16 -9.35 -4.46 -1.50
CA MET A 16 -9.23 -5.14 -0.21
C MET A 16 -10.28 -6.24 0.01
N LEU A 17 -11.30 -6.35 -0.85
CA LEU A 17 -12.36 -7.35 -0.72
C LEU A 17 -11.83 -8.78 -0.90
N LEU A 18 -10.80 -8.97 -1.72
CA LEU A 18 -10.11 -10.24 -1.89
C LEU A 18 -8.87 -10.30 -0.99
N THR A 19 -8.63 -11.46 -0.37
CA THR A 19 -7.39 -11.72 0.38
C THR A 19 -6.21 -11.92 -0.56
N LYS A 20 -4.97 -11.94 -0.02
CA LYS A 20 -3.76 -12.27 -0.82
C LYS A 20 -3.93 -13.60 -1.55
N GLU A 21 -4.38 -14.63 -0.85
CA GLU A 21 -4.55 -15.98 -1.41
C GLU A 21 -5.57 -16.00 -2.55
N GLN A 22 -6.67 -15.26 -2.40
CA GLN A 22 -7.69 -15.13 -3.44
C GLN A 22 -7.15 -14.38 -4.66
N TRP A 23 -6.40 -13.28 -4.46
CA TRP A 23 -5.73 -12.58 -5.55
C TRP A 23 -4.75 -13.47 -6.32
N LEU A 24 -3.87 -14.19 -5.60
CA LEU A 24 -2.89 -15.08 -6.22
C LEU A 24 -3.55 -16.22 -7.01
N LYS A 25 -4.58 -16.84 -6.43
CA LYS A 25 -5.35 -17.89 -7.09
C LYS A 25 -6.03 -17.38 -8.36
N GLN A 26 -6.68 -16.21 -8.30
CA GLN A 26 -7.41 -15.63 -9.43
C GLN A 26 -6.48 -15.28 -10.60
N LEU A 27 -5.27 -14.84 -10.31
CA LEU A 27 -4.31 -14.38 -11.31
C LEU A 27 -3.25 -15.43 -11.68
N ASN A 28 -3.33 -16.62 -11.09
CA ASN A 28 -2.34 -17.69 -11.28
C ASN A 28 -0.89 -17.21 -11.05
N VAL A 29 -0.67 -16.44 -9.98
CA VAL A 29 0.64 -15.90 -9.59
C VAL A 29 1.29 -16.82 -8.59
N SER A 30 2.51 -17.28 -8.90
CA SER A 30 3.34 -18.03 -7.94
C SER A 30 4.20 -17.10 -7.08
N ASP A 31 4.45 -17.51 -5.84
CA ASP A 31 5.38 -16.86 -4.91
C ASP A 31 6.79 -17.40 -5.16
N SER A 32 7.65 -16.64 -5.84
CA SER A 32 8.97 -17.18 -6.26
C SER A 32 10.17 -16.26 -6.06
N SER A 33 9.98 -14.98 -5.80
CA SER A 33 11.07 -14.01 -5.71
C SER A 33 10.77 -12.95 -4.65
N LYS A 34 11.81 -12.50 -3.94
CA LYS A 34 11.67 -11.41 -2.96
C LYS A 34 12.20 -10.12 -3.55
N TYR A 35 11.35 -9.09 -3.62
CA TYR A 35 11.67 -7.78 -4.16
C TYR A 35 11.59 -6.70 -3.10
N PHE A 36 12.47 -5.71 -3.21
CA PHE A 36 12.30 -4.41 -2.56
C PHE A 36 11.57 -3.51 -3.55
N ILE A 37 10.31 -3.18 -3.28
CA ILE A 37 9.45 -2.44 -4.21
C ILE A 37 9.47 -0.96 -3.87
N VAL A 38 9.66 -0.14 -4.90
CA VAL A 38 9.50 1.32 -4.85
C VAL A 38 8.36 1.70 -5.80
N TYR A 39 7.28 2.22 -5.23
CA TYR A 39 6.13 2.70 -6.00
C TYR A 39 5.74 4.10 -5.54
N VAL A 40 6.34 5.10 -6.16
CA VAL A 40 6.25 6.51 -5.77
C VAL A 40 5.57 7.30 -6.87
N LEU A 41 4.45 7.94 -6.52
CA LEU A 41 3.70 8.84 -7.36
C LEU A 41 3.99 10.27 -6.93
N ASP A 42 4.27 11.17 -7.87
CA ASP A 42 4.69 12.56 -7.64
C ASP A 42 3.71 13.61 -8.19
N TYR A 43 2.46 13.22 -8.43
CA TYR A 43 1.46 14.13 -8.99
C TYR A 43 0.66 14.93 -7.94
N THR A 44 0.60 14.52 -6.68
CA THR A 44 -0.03 15.29 -5.59
C THR A 44 0.96 16.21 -4.90
N TYR A 45 2.19 15.73 -4.71
CA TYR A 45 3.33 16.48 -4.20
C TYR A 45 4.62 15.82 -4.72
N ASN A 46 5.73 16.56 -4.65
CA ASN A 46 7.03 16.01 -5.06
C ASN A 46 7.80 15.51 -3.83
N PRO A 47 7.88 14.19 -3.61
CA PRO A 47 8.61 13.62 -2.47
C PRO A 47 10.14 13.57 -2.69
N TYR A 48 10.61 13.93 -3.88
CA TYR A 48 12.02 13.94 -4.20
C TYR A 48 12.72 15.24 -3.76
N PRO A 49 13.99 15.20 -3.32
CA PRO A 49 14.86 14.01 -3.25
C PRO A 49 14.72 13.22 -1.94
N GLN A 50 13.99 13.69 -0.94
CA GLN A 50 13.95 13.13 0.42
C GLN A 50 13.61 11.64 0.44
N ILE A 51 12.73 11.19 -0.46
CA ILE A 51 12.33 9.79 -0.52
C ILE A 51 13.50 8.84 -0.83
N PHE A 52 14.56 9.32 -1.49
CA PHE A 52 15.73 8.48 -1.76
C PHE A 52 16.48 8.09 -0.49
N GLU A 53 16.49 8.95 0.53
CA GLU A 53 17.04 8.64 1.84
C GLU A 53 16.21 7.55 2.54
N ILE A 54 14.89 7.68 2.52
CA ILE A 54 13.97 6.67 3.05
C ILE A 54 14.20 5.32 2.36
N ILE A 55 14.27 5.31 1.02
CA ILE A 55 14.53 4.10 0.23
C ILE A 55 15.87 3.46 0.63
N LYS A 56 16.93 4.26 0.71
CA LYS A 56 18.27 3.79 1.07
C LYS A 56 18.29 3.13 2.45
N ASN A 57 17.72 3.78 3.46
CA ASN A 57 17.69 3.29 4.84
C ASN A 57 16.87 2.00 4.94
N CYS A 58 15.68 1.98 4.33
CA CYS A 58 14.86 0.77 4.29
C CYS A 58 15.56 -0.37 3.53
N HIS A 59 16.20 -0.07 2.40
CA HIS A 59 16.90 -1.10 1.61
C HIS A 59 18.12 -1.68 2.35
N HIS A 60 18.85 -0.87 3.13
CA HIS A 60 19.93 -1.38 3.99
C HIS A 60 19.42 -2.38 5.02
N ARG A 61 18.21 -2.16 5.56
CA ARG A 61 17.62 -3.01 6.59
C ARG A 61 16.97 -4.29 6.03
N TYR A 62 16.26 -4.17 4.91
CA TYR A 62 15.41 -5.25 4.40
C TYR A 62 16.01 -5.96 3.18
N GLY A 63 16.96 -5.32 2.49
CA GLY A 63 17.62 -5.87 1.31
C GLY A 63 16.69 -6.22 0.16
N GLY A 64 17.18 -7.06 -0.74
CA GLY A 64 16.42 -7.55 -1.88
C GLY A 64 16.70 -6.81 -3.19
N LYS A 65 16.24 -7.37 -4.31
CA LYS A 65 16.35 -6.73 -5.63
C LYS A 65 15.39 -5.55 -5.71
N ILE A 66 15.91 -4.34 -5.98
CA ILE A 66 15.09 -3.12 -6.10
C ILE A 66 14.33 -3.15 -7.41
N ILE A 67 13.01 -3.10 -7.33
CA ILE A 67 12.09 -2.90 -8.45
C ILE A 67 11.36 -1.57 -8.26
N VAL A 68 11.48 -0.70 -9.25
CA VAL A 68 10.84 0.63 -9.25
C VAL A 68 9.69 0.61 -10.24
N LEU A 69 8.47 0.79 -9.76
CA LEU A 69 7.28 0.85 -10.60
C LEU A 69 6.98 2.31 -10.94
N ASN A 70 7.13 2.66 -12.23
CA ASN A 70 6.84 4.00 -12.77
C ASN A 70 7.50 5.15 -12.00
N GLY A 71 8.75 5.00 -11.57
CA GLY A 71 9.42 5.96 -10.69
C GLY A 71 10.81 6.38 -11.15
N LYS A 72 11.38 7.30 -10.38
CA LYS A 72 12.76 7.80 -10.56
C LYS A 72 13.73 6.97 -9.73
N ILE A 73 14.98 6.91 -10.19
CA ILE A 73 16.07 6.25 -9.48
C ILE A 73 17.23 7.23 -9.30
N ASP A 74 17.89 7.17 -8.14
CA ASP A 74 19.09 7.91 -7.83
C ASP A 74 20.36 7.08 -8.07
N GLN A 75 21.52 7.62 -7.68
CA GLN A 75 22.81 6.94 -7.83
C GLN A 75 22.93 5.69 -6.94
N TYR A 76 22.36 5.73 -5.72
CA TYR A 76 22.36 4.59 -4.81
C TYR A 76 21.60 3.41 -5.43
N MET A 77 20.38 3.65 -5.90
CA MET A 77 19.53 2.64 -6.51
C MET A 77 20.18 2.06 -7.78
N LYS A 78 20.77 2.91 -8.63
CA LYS A 78 21.54 2.47 -9.82
C LYS A 78 22.68 1.53 -9.43
N LYS A 79 23.49 1.93 -8.43
CA LYS A 79 24.62 1.13 -7.94
C LYS A 79 24.18 -0.22 -7.38
N ASN A 80 22.97 -0.30 -6.82
CA ASN A 80 22.40 -1.53 -6.28
C ASN A 80 21.53 -2.29 -7.28
N GLY A 81 21.67 -2.02 -8.58
CA GLY A 81 21.03 -2.81 -9.65
C GLY A 81 19.52 -2.65 -9.74
N ALA A 82 18.99 -1.47 -9.38
CA ALA A 82 17.56 -1.20 -9.48
C ALA A 82 17.06 -1.37 -10.91
N THR A 83 15.92 -2.04 -11.05
CA THR A 83 15.22 -2.21 -12.32
C THR A 83 13.97 -1.32 -12.34
N VAL A 84 13.84 -0.47 -13.34
CA VAL A 84 12.64 0.37 -13.55
C VAL A 84 11.67 -0.37 -14.47
N VAL A 85 10.43 -0.49 -14.05
CA VAL A 85 9.33 -1.10 -14.80
C VAL A 85 8.27 -0.04 -15.05
N ASN A 86 8.19 0.47 -16.28
CA ASN A 86 7.28 1.55 -16.67
C ASN A 86 5.94 1.07 -17.25
N THR A 87 5.82 -0.21 -17.56
CA THR A 87 4.67 -0.80 -18.26
C THR A 87 4.10 -2.01 -17.52
N ALA A 88 4.13 -2.00 -16.18
CA ALA A 88 3.52 -3.07 -15.40
C ALA A 88 2.02 -3.13 -15.65
N SER A 89 1.53 -4.28 -16.08
CA SER A 89 0.09 -4.56 -16.12
C SER A 89 -0.48 -4.65 -14.69
N PRO A 90 -1.80 -4.59 -14.48
CA PRO A 90 -2.39 -4.84 -13.15
C PRO A 90 -1.98 -6.19 -12.56
N VAL A 91 -1.83 -7.23 -13.38
CA VAL A 91 -1.37 -8.56 -12.95
C VAL A 91 0.09 -8.51 -12.50
N ASP A 92 0.96 -7.82 -13.24
CA ASP A 92 2.37 -7.65 -12.86
C ASP A 92 2.49 -6.84 -11.57
N PHE A 93 1.69 -5.78 -11.41
CA PHE A 93 1.65 -5.00 -10.18
C PHE A 93 1.35 -5.88 -8.97
N ILE A 94 0.29 -6.68 -9.04
CA ILE A 94 -0.09 -7.59 -7.95
C ILE A 94 1.00 -8.65 -7.71
N ARG A 95 1.61 -9.18 -8.77
CA ARG A 95 2.73 -10.13 -8.67
C ARG A 95 3.92 -9.53 -7.93
N TYR A 96 4.30 -8.28 -8.23
CA TYR A 96 5.39 -7.59 -7.54
C TYR A 96 5.07 -7.39 -6.06
N PHE A 97 3.87 -6.92 -5.73
CA PHE A 97 3.47 -6.72 -4.34
C PHE A 97 3.35 -8.03 -3.56
N ALA A 98 2.83 -9.08 -4.18
CA ALA A 98 2.69 -10.40 -3.55
C ALA A 98 4.05 -11.01 -3.17
N ASN A 99 5.09 -10.72 -3.97
CA ASN A 99 6.46 -11.20 -3.79
C ASN A 99 7.39 -10.15 -3.16
N ALA A 100 6.86 -9.06 -2.62
CA ALA A 100 7.67 -8.04 -1.98
C ALA A 100 8.16 -8.50 -0.61
N SER A 101 9.44 -8.25 -0.31
CA SER A 101 10.00 -8.32 1.04
C SER A 101 9.78 -7.01 1.80
N PHE A 102 9.74 -5.89 1.07
CA PHE A 102 9.48 -4.57 1.60
C PHE A 102 8.93 -3.64 0.51
N VAL A 103 8.14 -2.65 0.91
CA VAL A 103 7.57 -1.65 -0.02
C VAL A 103 7.82 -0.24 0.51
N VAL A 104 8.32 0.65 -0.36
CA VAL A 104 8.28 2.11 -0.14
C VAL A 104 7.31 2.71 -1.16
N THR A 105 6.29 3.40 -0.68
CA THR A 105 5.24 3.93 -1.56
C THR A 105 4.71 5.28 -1.10
N SER A 106 4.28 6.12 -2.04
CA SER A 106 3.43 7.30 -1.79
C SER A 106 2.01 7.09 -2.36
N SER A 107 1.72 5.90 -2.86
CA SER A 107 0.45 5.59 -3.50
C SER A 107 -0.55 5.00 -2.52
N PHE A 108 -1.81 5.45 -2.58
CA PHE A 108 -2.91 4.84 -1.85
C PHE A 108 -3.06 3.34 -2.15
N HIS A 109 -3.04 2.94 -3.44
CA HIS A 109 -3.10 1.52 -3.79
C HIS A 109 -1.85 0.75 -3.37
N GLY A 110 -0.66 1.39 -3.40
CA GLY A 110 0.55 0.77 -2.85
C GLY A 110 0.42 0.48 -1.36
N THR A 111 -0.16 1.40 -0.61
CA THR A 111 -0.48 1.21 0.82
C THR A 111 -1.49 0.08 1.03
N ILE A 112 -2.59 0.09 0.27
CA ILE A 112 -3.65 -0.93 0.36
C ILE A 112 -3.11 -2.33 0.09
N PHE A 113 -2.37 -2.54 -1.01
CA PHE A 113 -1.85 -3.86 -1.33
C PHE A 113 -0.80 -4.33 -0.33
N SER A 114 0.02 -3.41 0.22
CA SER A 114 0.96 -3.75 1.30
C SER A 114 0.23 -4.21 2.56
N LEU A 115 -0.83 -3.49 2.98
CA LEU A 115 -1.68 -3.88 4.10
C LEU A 115 -2.37 -5.22 3.85
N ASN A 116 -3.01 -5.37 2.70
CA ASN A 116 -3.80 -6.55 2.35
C ASN A 116 -2.93 -7.82 2.26
N PHE A 117 -1.70 -7.69 1.75
CA PHE A 117 -0.77 -8.79 1.59
C PHE A 117 0.15 -8.99 2.79
N LYS A 118 0.00 -8.13 3.82
CA LYS A 118 0.82 -8.14 5.05
C LYS A 118 2.32 -8.05 4.76
N VAL A 119 2.67 -7.23 3.76
CA VAL A 119 4.07 -6.94 3.42
C VAL A 119 4.53 -5.76 4.27
N PRO A 120 5.69 -5.82 4.95
CA PRO A 120 6.26 -4.66 5.64
C PRO A 120 6.47 -3.50 4.67
N PHE A 121 6.12 -2.28 5.07
CA PHE A 121 6.20 -1.13 4.17
C PHE A 121 6.37 0.19 4.91
N ILE A 122 6.71 1.22 4.15
CA ILE A 122 6.59 2.63 4.52
C ILE A 122 5.68 3.32 3.51
N SER A 123 4.62 3.94 4.02
CA SER A 123 3.78 4.85 3.25
C SER A 123 4.24 6.28 3.48
N VAL A 124 4.84 6.89 2.47
CA VAL A 124 5.33 8.28 2.53
C VAL A 124 4.18 9.21 2.22
N VAL A 125 3.91 10.15 3.10
CA VAL A 125 2.78 11.09 3.02
C VAL A 125 3.23 12.53 3.18
N ASP A 126 2.43 13.44 2.63
CA ASP A 126 2.53 14.88 2.87
C ASP A 126 1.60 15.25 4.05
N ASP A 127 2.14 15.89 5.08
CA ASP A 127 1.43 16.29 6.29
C ASP A 127 0.59 17.58 6.14
N ARG A 128 0.66 18.23 4.98
CA ARG A 128 -0.16 19.42 4.70
C ARG A 128 -1.64 19.07 4.65
N ILE A 129 -2.47 19.92 5.24
CA ILE A 129 -3.92 19.74 5.38
C ILE A 129 -4.56 19.33 4.03
N GLY A 130 -5.35 18.26 4.05
CA GLY A 130 -6.12 17.74 2.91
C GLY A 130 -5.32 16.97 1.87
N ARG A 131 -4.01 16.85 2.01
CA ARG A 131 -3.18 15.97 1.18
C ARG A 131 -3.05 14.60 1.82
N ASP A 132 -3.06 13.57 1.02
CA ASP A 132 -2.91 12.18 1.44
C ASP A 132 -3.86 11.72 2.58
N SER A 133 -4.97 12.44 2.81
CA SER A 133 -5.94 12.11 3.87
C SER A 133 -6.41 10.66 3.77
N ARG A 134 -6.66 10.15 2.55
CA ARG A 134 -7.08 8.75 2.34
C ARG A 134 -6.09 7.73 2.91
N VAL A 135 -4.79 7.98 2.74
CA VAL A 135 -3.73 7.11 3.27
C VAL A 135 -3.69 7.21 4.79
N THR A 136 -3.68 8.46 5.30
CA THR A 136 -3.64 8.72 6.74
C THR A 136 -4.87 8.14 7.44
N ASP A 137 -6.06 8.45 6.94
CA ASP A 137 -7.34 7.98 7.52
C ASP A 137 -7.43 6.45 7.52
N LEU A 138 -6.94 5.78 6.47
CA LEU A 138 -6.91 4.33 6.40
C LEU A 138 -5.95 3.73 7.44
N LEU A 139 -4.73 4.28 7.54
CA LEU A 139 -3.74 3.81 8.51
C LEU A 139 -4.22 4.01 9.94
N ASP A 140 -4.81 5.17 10.24
CA ASP A 140 -5.37 5.49 11.55
C ASP A 140 -6.55 4.57 11.90
N LEU A 141 -7.46 4.32 10.95
CA LEU A 141 -8.60 3.39 11.13
C LEU A 141 -8.14 1.97 11.49
N LEU A 142 -7.05 1.52 10.86
CA LEU A 142 -6.54 0.16 11.05
C LEU A 142 -5.54 0.04 12.21
N GLY A 143 -5.19 1.15 12.90
CA GLY A 143 -4.14 1.17 13.92
C GLY A 143 -2.75 0.87 13.36
N ALA A 144 -2.52 1.30 12.11
CA ALA A 144 -1.35 0.99 11.30
C ALA A 144 -0.44 2.23 11.08
N GLU A 145 -0.53 3.24 11.94
CA GLU A 145 0.20 4.52 11.83
C GLU A 145 1.72 4.32 11.84
N ARG A 146 2.19 3.19 12.39
CA ARG A 146 3.59 2.80 12.36
C ARG A 146 4.16 2.69 10.94
N PHE A 147 3.33 2.46 9.95
CA PHE A 147 3.76 2.39 8.55
C PHE A 147 3.78 3.76 7.85
N LYS A 148 3.32 4.82 8.52
CA LYS A 148 3.31 6.19 7.98
C LYS A 148 4.66 6.87 8.19
N GLN A 149 5.18 7.52 7.16
CA GLN A 149 6.36 8.39 7.19
C GLN A 149 6.02 9.72 6.54
N ILE A 150 6.13 10.80 7.29
CA ILE A 150 6.03 12.14 6.73
C ILE A 150 7.29 12.40 5.91
N TYR A 151 7.14 12.82 4.65
CA TYR A 151 8.27 12.95 3.73
C TYR A 151 9.32 13.98 4.19
N SER A 152 8.88 15.02 4.90
CA SER A 152 9.73 16.09 5.44
C SER A 152 10.33 15.78 6.80
N ALA A 153 9.89 14.71 7.48
CA ALA A 153 10.38 14.34 8.79
C ALA A 153 11.63 13.42 8.69
N PRO A 154 12.51 13.48 9.70
CA PRO A 154 13.63 12.54 9.81
C PRO A 154 13.16 11.09 9.75
N VAL A 155 13.96 10.24 9.11
CA VAL A 155 13.69 8.80 9.05
C VAL A 155 14.10 8.16 10.39
N ASP A 156 13.19 7.41 10.98
CA ASP A 156 13.50 6.57 12.15
C ASP A 156 13.91 5.17 11.66
N ASP A 157 15.21 4.92 11.67
CA ASP A 157 15.78 3.64 11.19
C ASP A 157 15.43 2.45 12.10
N ASN A 158 15.02 2.72 13.36
CA ASN A 158 14.66 1.69 14.33
C ASN A 158 13.16 1.43 14.41
N LYS A 159 12.38 2.09 13.59
CA LYS A 159 10.92 1.96 13.60
C LYS A 159 10.48 0.50 13.43
N ASP A 160 9.63 0.03 14.33
CA ASP A 160 9.03 -1.29 14.23
C ASP A 160 7.92 -1.29 13.17
N LEU A 161 8.16 -2.02 12.07
CA LEU A 161 7.24 -2.16 10.95
C LEU A 161 6.63 -3.58 10.90
N SER A 162 6.50 -4.23 12.05
CA SER A 162 5.83 -5.52 12.14
C SER A 162 4.30 -5.38 12.12
N TYR A 163 3.64 -6.40 11.61
CA TYR A 163 2.19 -6.56 11.74
C TYR A 163 1.87 -7.17 13.10
N THR A 164 1.00 -6.50 13.86
CA THR A 164 0.42 -7.05 15.08
C THR A 164 -0.85 -7.85 14.76
N SER A 165 -1.27 -8.71 15.70
CA SER A 165 -2.57 -9.38 15.61
C SER A 165 -3.70 -8.36 15.51
N GLU A 166 -3.62 -7.26 16.28
CA GLU A 166 -4.62 -6.19 16.26
C GLU A 166 -4.81 -5.57 14.88
N ILE A 167 -3.72 -5.22 14.19
CA ILE A 167 -3.78 -4.68 12.81
C ILE A 167 -4.42 -5.70 11.88
N SER A 168 -4.00 -6.97 11.99
CA SER A 168 -4.54 -8.05 11.17
C SER A 168 -6.03 -8.24 11.38
N ASP A 169 -6.50 -8.23 12.62
CA ASP A 169 -7.92 -8.38 12.99
C ASP A 169 -8.74 -7.19 12.50
N LYS A 170 -8.21 -5.97 12.58
CA LYS A 170 -8.89 -4.77 12.05
C LYS A 170 -9.04 -4.85 10.52
N ILE A 171 -8.02 -5.29 9.79
CA ILE A 171 -8.09 -5.49 8.33
C ILE A 171 -9.19 -6.50 7.99
N GLU A 172 -9.20 -7.65 8.65
CA GLU A 172 -10.20 -8.71 8.41
C GLU A 172 -11.62 -8.24 8.75
N ARG A 173 -11.79 -7.55 9.86
CA ARG A 173 -13.10 -6.99 10.28
C ARG A 173 -13.60 -5.99 9.23
N PHE A 174 -12.78 -5.04 8.81
CA PHE A 174 -13.14 -4.02 7.83
C PHE A 174 -13.54 -4.63 6.49
N ARG A 175 -12.80 -5.67 6.03
CA ARG A 175 -13.15 -6.45 4.84
C ARG A 175 -14.51 -7.12 4.99
N ASN A 176 -14.73 -7.83 6.08
CA ASN A 176 -15.95 -8.60 6.30
C ASN A 176 -17.20 -7.70 6.43
N GLU A 177 -17.08 -6.55 7.08
CA GLU A 177 -18.14 -5.55 7.17
C GLU A 177 -18.47 -4.96 5.79
N SER A 178 -17.46 -4.68 4.98
CA SER A 178 -17.62 -4.18 3.62
C SER A 178 -18.27 -5.20 2.68
N LEU A 179 -17.90 -6.47 2.79
CA LEU A 179 -18.56 -7.57 2.05
C LEU A 179 -20.03 -7.70 2.43
N LYS A 180 -20.36 -7.70 3.71
CA LYS A 180 -21.76 -7.74 4.19
C LYS A 180 -22.58 -6.55 3.67
N PHE A 181 -21.97 -5.36 3.64
CA PHE A 181 -22.63 -4.18 3.08
C PHE A 181 -22.91 -4.38 1.58
N LEU A 182 -21.93 -4.85 0.82
CA LEU A 182 -22.06 -5.09 -0.62
C LEU A 182 -23.14 -6.16 -0.90
N GLU A 183 -23.12 -7.27 -0.21
CA GLU A 183 -24.12 -8.35 -0.33
C GLU A 183 -25.54 -7.82 -0.10
N LYS A 184 -25.73 -7.04 0.98
CA LYS A 184 -27.01 -6.41 1.29
C LYS A 184 -27.46 -5.43 0.20
N ALA A 185 -26.52 -4.63 -0.33
CA ALA A 185 -26.83 -3.67 -1.39
C ALA A 185 -27.25 -4.36 -2.69
N LEU A 186 -26.56 -5.44 -3.07
CA LEU A 186 -26.88 -6.24 -4.24
C LEU A 186 -28.22 -6.95 -4.10
N HIS A 187 -28.49 -7.54 -2.94
CA HIS A 187 -29.77 -8.19 -2.68
C HIS A 187 -30.95 -7.23 -2.80
N ASN A 188 -30.81 -6.01 -2.28
CA ASN A 188 -31.85 -4.98 -2.35
C ASN A 188 -32.00 -4.36 -3.76
N ALA A 189 -31.00 -4.52 -4.64
CA ALA A 189 -31.05 -4.02 -6.02
C ALA A 189 -31.72 -5.02 -6.99
N THR A 190 -31.92 -6.25 -6.57
CA THR A 190 -32.49 -7.34 -7.39
C THR A 190 -34.02 -7.47 -7.22
N ILE A 191 -34.65 -6.58 -6.45
CA ILE A 191 -36.08 -6.46 -6.25
C ILE A 191 -36.58 -5.21 -6.97
#